data_b861852f2ccd4ed11fcd6ba1569f2f36
#
_entry.id   b861852f2ccd4ed11fcd6ba1569f2f36
#
_cell.length_a   1.000
_cell.length_b   1.000
_cell.length_c   1.000
_cell.angle_alpha   90.00
_cell.angle_beta   90.00
_cell.angle_gamma   90.00
#
_symmetry.space_group_name_H-M   'P 1'
#
loop_
_entity.id
_entity.type
_entity.pdbx_description
1 polymer ?
#
loop_
_entity_poly.entity_id
_entity_poly.type
_entity_poly.pdbx_seq_one_letter_code
_entity_poly.pdbx_strand_id
1 'polypeptide(L)'
;LLDGIPLDKVSISMTINAPAAVLLAMVIAVGKQQGVPANALRGTIQNDVLKEYIARGTYIFPPAPSMRLITDIFRYCAAEVPKWNTISISGYHIREAGSTAAQEVAFTLANGIEYAKAAIAAGLDVDEFAGQLSFFFNAHNNFLEEVAKFRAARRLWAHIMRDRFGAKDSRSWRLRFHTQTAGSTLTAQQPDNNIIRVTIQALAAVLGGTQSLHTNSKDEALALPTQKSVEIAL
;
A
#
# COMPACT_ATOMS: atom_id res chain seq x y z
N LEU A 1 22.02 2.89 6.97
CA LEU A 1 20.64 3.07 7.42
C LEU A 1 20.15 1.89 8.27
N LEU A 2 20.48 0.64 7.88
CA LEU A 2 20.01 -0.58 8.56
C LEU A 2 21.07 -1.15 9.55
N ASP A 3 22.15 -0.45 9.75
CA ASP A 3 23.22 -0.87 10.68
C ASP A 3 22.69 -0.92 12.11
N GLY A 4 22.98 -2.00 12.83
CA GLY A 4 22.51 -2.24 14.19
C GLY A 4 21.03 -2.62 14.32
N ILE A 5 20.28 -2.70 13.22
CA ILE A 5 18.85 -3.10 13.24
C ILE A 5 18.76 -4.61 12.98
N PRO A 6 18.20 -5.41 13.91
CA PRO A 6 18.05 -6.86 13.73
C PRO A 6 16.94 -7.18 12.74
N LEU A 7 17.29 -7.48 11.49
CA LEU A 7 16.32 -7.65 10.38
C LEU A 7 15.41 -8.86 10.51
N ASP A 8 15.76 -9.83 11.36
CA ASP A 8 14.91 -10.98 11.71
C ASP A 8 13.77 -10.62 12.69
N LYS A 9 13.91 -9.48 13.40
CA LYS A 9 12.96 -9.04 14.45
C LYS A 9 12.06 -7.88 14.05
N VAL A 10 12.39 -7.17 12.97
CA VAL A 10 11.65 -6.01 12.49
C VAL A 10 10.91 -6.30 11.18
N SER A 11 9.97 -5.44 10.83
CA SER A 11 9.34 -5.38 9.50
C SER A 11 9.73 -4.05 8.85
N ILE A 12 10.19 -4.10 7.60
CA ILE A 12 10.63 -2.92 6.85
C ILE A 12 9.54 -2.52 5.86
N SER A 13 9.11 -1.26 5.92
CA SER A 13 8.20 -0.70 4.92
C SER A 13 8.91 0.35 4.07
N MET A 14 8.85 0.20 2.75
CA MET A 14 9.49 1.12 1.81
C MET A 14 8.45 1.71 0.84
N THR A 15 8.30 3.04 0.89
CA THR A 15 7.44 3.79 -0.02
C THR A 15 8.19 4.05 -1.34
N ILE A 16 8.38 2.99 -2.12
CA ILE A 16 9.19 3.02 -3.34
C ILE A 16 8.48 2.26 -4.47
N ASN A 17 8.57 2.75 -5.70
CA ASN A 17 7.88 2.21 -6.87
C ASN A 17 8.88 1.74 -7.95
N ALA A 18 9.22 2.55 -8.93
CA ALA A 18 10.08 2.13 -10.03
C ALA A 18 11.43 1.51 -9.59
N PRO A 19 12.18 2.05 -8.58
CA PRO A 19 13.41 1.43 -8.08
C PRO A 19 13.19 0.35 -7.00
N ALA A 20 11.96 -0.13 -6.78
CA ALA A 20 11.62 -1.08 -5.72
C ALA A 20 12.45 -2.37 -5.76
N ALA A 21 12.71 -2.92 -6.95
CA ALA A 21 13.52 -4.13 -7.13
C ALA A 21 14.94 -3.94 -6.57
N VAL A 22 15.55 -2.78 -6.84
CA VAL A 22 16.92 -2.47 -6.39
C VAL A 22 16.98 -2.34 -4.87
N LEU A 23 16.01 -1.62 -4.28
CA LEU A 23 15.99 -1.46 -2.82
C LEU A 23 15.67 -2.77 -2.09
N LEU A 24 14.82 -3.60 -2.64
CA LEU A 24 14.56 -4.95 -2.10
C LEU A 24 15.82 -5.80 -2.15
N ALA A 25 16.56 -5.79 -3.27
CA ALA A 25 17.83 -6.49 -3.39
C ALA A 25 18.86 -6.01 -2.37
N MET A 26 18.92 -4.69 -2.12
CA MET A 26 19.79 -4.13 -1.07
C MET A 26 19.42 -4.62 0.33
N VAL A 27 18.13 -4.67 0.67
CA VAL A 27 17.67 -5.21 1.97
C VAL A 27 18.07 -6.67 2.12
N ILE A 28 17.88 -7.48 1.09
CA ILE A 28 18.28 -8.90 1.08
C ILE A 28 19.80 -9.05 1.26
N ALA A 29 20.59 -8.21 0.57
CA ALA A 29 22.05 -8.22 0.70
C ALA A 29 22.51 -7.85 2.12
N VAL A 30 21.89 -6.83 2.74
CA VAL A 30 22.16 -6.46 4.14
C VAL A 30 21.76 -7.60 5.09
N GLY A 31 20.58 -8.21 4.88
CA GLY A 31 20.15 -9.39 5.65
C GLY A 31 21.21 -10.51 5.60
N LYS A 32 21.69 -10.82 4.39
CA LYS A 32 22.76 -11.82 4.21
C LYS A 32 24.05 -11.43 4.96
N GLN A 33 24.46 -10.17 4.95
CA GLN A 33 25.62 -9.68 5.71
C GLN A 33 25.43 -9.82 7.22
N GLN A 34 24.20 -9.64 7.71
CA GLN A 34 23.85 -9.82 9.12
C GLN A 34 23.62 -11.30 9.51
N GLY A 35 23.75 -12.24 8.58
CA GLY A 35 23.47 -13.66 8.84
C GLY A 35 21.96 -14.00 8.91
N VAL A 36 21.09 -13.09 8.46
CA VAL A 36 19.63 -13.29 8.42
C VAL A 36 19.24 -13.92 7.09
N PRO A 37 18.65 -15.13 7.08
CA PRO A 37 18.22 -15.77 5.84
C PRO A 37 17.04 -15.02 5.21
N ALA A 38 16.96 -15.02 3.86
CA ALA A 38 15.96 -14.26 3.12
C ALA A 38 14.52 -14.60 3.52
N ASN A 39 14.22 -15.87 3.82
CA ASN A 39 12.90 -16.33 4.27
C ASN A 39 12.50 -15.85 5.68
N ALA A 40 13.42 -15.27 6.44
CA ALA A 40 13.12 -14.64 7.73
C ALA A 40 12.77 -13.16 7.58
N LEU A 41 13.20 -12.51 6.49
CA LEU A 41 12.92 -11.10 6.23
C LEU A 41 11.42 -10.85 6.08
N ARG A 42 10.96 -9.74 6.66
CA ARG A 42 9.58 -9.29 6.62
C ARG A 42 9.52 -7.83 6.20
N GLY A 43 8.53 -7.50 5.39
CA GLY A 43 8.38 -6.11 4.97
C GLY A 43 7.35 -5.91 3.89
N THR A 44 7.33 -4.70 3.39
CA THR A 44 6.47 -4.27 2.28
C THR A 44 7.23 -3.30 1.40
N ILE A 45 7.18 -3.50 0.10
CA ILE A 45 7.49 -2.46 -0.90
C ILE A 45 6.20 -1.98 -1.53
N GLN A 46 6.08 -0.66 -1.79
CA GLN A 46 4.88 -0.14 -2.43
C GLN A 46 4.74 -0.69 -3.85
N ASN A 47 5.74 -0.56 -4.69
CA ASN A 47 5.88 -1.24 -5.98
C ASN A 47 4.65 -1.13 -6.90
N ASP A 48 3.83 -0.09 -6.71
CA ASP A 48 2.63 0.17 -7.50
C ASP A 48 2.95 1.16 -8.62
N VAL A 49 3.35 0.66 -9.78
CA VAL A 49 3.73 1.52 -10.91
C VAL A 49 2.52 2.05 -11.67
N LEU A 50 1.38 1.34 -11.68
CA LEU A 50 0.20 1.80 -12.43
C LEU A 50 -0.35 3.11 -11.87
N LYS A 51 -0.37 3.28 -10.54
CA LYS A 51 -0.79 4.55 -9.95
C LYS A 51 0.17 5.70 -10.27
N GLU A 52 1.45 5.42 -10.53
CA GLU A 52 2.40 6.46 -10.93
C GLU A 52 2.05 7.05 -12.29
N TYR A 53 1.57 6.24 -13.25
CA TYR A 53 1.07 6.74 -14.54
C TYR A 53 -0.25 7.50 -14.38
N ILE A 54 -1.13 7.06 -13.48
CA ILE A 54 -2.49 7.62 -13.32
C ILE A 54 -2.48 8.91 -12.51
N ALA A 55 -1.74 8.94 -11.37
CA ALA A 55 -1.90 9.98 -10.36
C ALA A 55 -0.66 10.86 -10.13
N ARG A 56 0.56 10.38 -10.41
CA ARG A 56 1.79 11.08 -10.00
C ARG A 56 2.73 11.49 -11.14
N GLY A 57 2.72 10.78 -12.26
CA GLY A 57 3.63 11.04 -13.37
C GLY A 57 5.11 10.76 -13.07
N THR A 58 5.42 9.98 -12.03
CA THR A 58 6.80 9.70 -11.55
C THR A 58 7.22 8.27 -11.84
N TYR A 59 7.26 7.90 -13.11
CA TYR A 59 7.70 6.59 -13.59
C TYR A 59 9.08 6.69 -14.26
N ILE A 60 9.83 5.57 -14.28
CA ILE A 60 11.14 5.47 -14.94
C ILE A 60 11.00 4.71 -16.27
N PHE A 61 10.26 3.60 -16.28
CA PHE A 61 10.12 2.72 -17.43
C PHE A 61 8.71 2.80 -18.03
N PRO A 62 8.53 2.45 -19.32
CA PRO A 62 7.21 2.25 -19.92
C PRO A 62 6.38 1.14 -19.18
N PRO A 63 5.04 1.08 -19.38
CA PRO A 63 4.19 0.13 -18.64
C PRO A 63 4.61 -1.33 -18.78
N ALA A 64 4.90 -1.84 -19.95
CA ALA A 64 5.20 -3.26 -20.15
C ALA A 64 6.51 -3.71 -19.45
N PRO A 65 7.65 -3.02 -19.56
CA PRO A 65 8.83 -3.33 -18.74
C PRO A 65 8.59 -3.21 -17.24
N SER A 66 7.79 -2.22 -16.79
CA SER A 66 7.45 -2.05 -15.39
C SER A 66 6.65 -3.24 -14.86
N MET A 67 5.64 -3.70 -15.61
CA MET A 67 4.85 -4.88 -15.25
C MET A 67 5.70 -6.15 -15.20
N ARG A 68 6.68 -6.31 -16.09
CA ARG A 68 7.63 -7.43 -16.03
C ARG A 68 8.43 -7.42 -14.73
N LEU A 69 8.98 -6.26 -14.34
CA LEU A 69 9.73 -6.14 -13.07
C LEU A 69 8.87 -6.53 -11.86
N ILE A 70 7.59 -6.13 -11.85
CA ILE A 70 6.66 -6.50 -10.77
C ILE A 70 6.44 -8.01 -10.71
N THR A 71 6.20 -8.66 -11.84
CA THR A 71 5.99 -10.11 -11.88
C THR A 71 7.25 -10.89 -11.52
N ASP A 72 8.43 -10.38 -11.88
CA ASP A 72 9.71 -10.96 -11.48
C ASP A 72 9.91 -10.86 -9.95
N ILE A 73 9.55 -9.72 -9.34
CA ILE A 73 9.55 -9.56 -7.87
C ILE A 73 8.58 -10.54 -7.21
N PHE A 74 7.36 -10.70 -7.74
CA PHE A 74 6.37 -11.64 -7.20
C PHE A 74 6.93 -13.07 -7.20
N ARG A 75 7.49 -13.51 -8.33
CA ARG A 75 8.08 -14.84 -8.47
C ARG A 75 9.24 -15.05 -7.50
N TYR A 76 10.16 -14.09 -7.44
CA TYR A 76 11.30 -14.18 -6.55
C TYR A 76 10.86 -14.23 -5.07
N CYS A 77 9.94 -13.36 -4.66
CA CYS A 77 9.49 -13.31 -3.28
C CYS A 77 8.69 -14.57 -2.88
N ALA A 78 7.88 -15.12 -3.78
CA ALA A 78 7.16 -16.35 -3.50
C ALA A 78 8.13 -17.52 -3.19
N ALA A 79 9.27 -17.57 -3.89
CA ALA A 79 10.28 -18.62 -3.69
C ALA A 79 11.22 -18.34 -2.50
N GLU A 80 11.75 -17.14 -2.40
CA GLU A 80 12.91 -16.84 -1.56
C GLU A 80 12.56 -15.98 -0.32
N VAL A 81 11.54 -15.12 -0.40
CA VAL A 81 11.19 -14.16 0.66
C VAL A 81 9.68 -14.20 0.97
N PRO A 82 9.13 -15.35 1.37
CA PRO A 82 7.68 -15.59 1.41
C PRO A 82 6.90 -14.74 2.42
N LYS A 83 7.59 -14.04 3.32
CA LYS A 83 6.97 -13.13 4.30
C LYS A 83 6.94 -11.66 3.86
N TRP A 84 7.31 -11.39 2.60
CA TRP A 84 7.38 -10.04 2.05
C TRP A 84 6.10 -9.70 1.30
N ASN A 85 5.48 -8.56 1.63
CA ASN A 85 4.39 -8.01 0.83
C ASN A 85 5.00 -7.35 -0.41
N THR A 86 4.75 -7.95 -1.56
CA THR A 86 5.41 -7.62 -2.83
C THR A 86 4.89 -6.36 -3.48
N ILE A 87 3.71 -5.88 -3.03
CA ILE A 87 3.08 -4.68 -3.54
C ILE A 87 2.12 -4.08 -2.50
N SER A 88 1.95 -2.76 -2.54
CA SER A 88 0.88 -2.03 -1.86
C SER A 88 0.12 -1.22 -2.90
N ILE A 89 -0.99 -1.78 -3.40
CA ILE A 89 -1.80 -1.22 -4.49
C ILE A 89 -2.54 0.00 -3.96
N SER A 90 -2.23 1.18 -4.51
CA SER A 90 -2.51 2.46 -3.86
C SER A 90 -3.66 3.23 -4.51
N GLY A 91 -4.78 3.33 -3.83
CA GLY A 91 -5.85 4.29 -4.10
C GLY A 91 -5.60 5.67 -3.49
N TYR A 92 -4.81 5.75 -2.41
CA TYR A 92 -4.51 7.00 -1.73
C TYR A 92 -4.12 8.14 -2.67
N HIS A 93 -3.14 7.92 -3.54
CA HIS A 93 -2.63 8.93 -4.46
C HIS A 93 -3.67 9.34 -5.51
N ILE A 94 -4.50 8.40 -5.95
CA ILE A 94 -5.60 8.65 -6.89
C ILE A 94 -6.66 9.54 -6.22
N ARG A 95 -6.95 9.30 -4.95
CA ARG A 95 -7.88 10.11 -4.14
C ARG A 95 -7.33 11.51 -3.91
N GLU A 96 -6.05 11.64 -3.53
CA GLU A 96 -5.36 12.92 -3.36
C GLU A 96 -5.30 13.74 -4.66
N ALA A 97 -5.27 13.07 -5.82
CA ALA A 97 -5.36 13.70 -7.14
C ALA A 97 -6.79 14.16 -7.52
N GLY A 98 -7.79 13.95 -6.64
CA GLY A 98 -9.14 14.51 -6.79
C GLY A 98 -10.23 13.51 -7.17
N SER A 99 -9.98 12.20 -7.16
CA SER A 99 -11.03 11.21 -7.43
C SER A 99 -12.07 11.16 -6.30
N THR A 100 -13.28 10.68 -6.62
CA THR A 100 -14.30 10.37 -5.62
C THR A 100 -13.96 9.08 -4.88
N ALA A 101 -14.64 8.80 -3.77
CA ALA A 101 -14.48 7.56 -3.01
C ALA A 101 -14.76 6.31 -3.88
N ALA A 102 -15.79 6.36 -4.72
CA ALA A 102 -16.12 5.29 -5.65
C ALA A 102 -15.05 5.09 -6.73
N GLN A 103 -14.51 6.17 -7.29
CA GLN A 103 -13.43 6.13 -8.28
C GLN A 103 -12.14 5.61 -7.65
N GLU A 104 -11.81 6.01 -6.41
CA GLU A 104 -10.65 5.47 -5.69
C GLU A 104 -10.71 3.94 -5.62
N VAL A 105 -11.84 3.38 -5.17
CA VAL A 105 -12.03 1.92 -5.10
C VAL A 105 -11.96 1.29 -6.49
N ALA A 106 -12.67 1.85 -7.47
CA ALA A 106 -12.73 1.30 -8.82
C ALA A 106 -11.36 1.23 -9.48
N PHE A 107 -10.59 2.32 -9.46
CA PHE A 107 -9.26 2.37 -10.07
C PHE A 107 -8.23 1.53 -9.32
N THR A 108 -8.30 1.51 -7.98
CA THR A 108 -7.40 0.67 -7.17
C THR A 108 -7.64 -0.81 -7.44
N LEU A 109 -8.89 -1.25 -7.46
CA LEU A 109 -9.21 -2.65 -7.76
C LEU A 109 -8.92 -3.01 -9.21
N ALA A 110 -9.10 -2.08 -10.17
CA ALA A 110 -8.70 -2.28 -11.56
C ALA A 110 -7.19 -2.49 -11.69
N ASN A 111 -6.37 -1.70 -11.00
CA ASN A 111 -4.93 -1.91 -10.93
C ASN A 111 -4.59 -3.27 -10.32
N GLY A 112 -5.27 -3.65 -9.22
CA GLY A 112 -5.10 -4.96 -8.60
C GLY A 112 -5.42 -6.12 -9.53
N ILE A 113 -6.47 -5.99 -10.34
CA ILE A 113 -6.83 -6.96 -11.37
C ILE A 113 -5.72 -7.10 -12.43
N GLU A 114 -5.15 -5.99 -12.89
CA GLU A 114 -4.09 -6.03 -13.90
C GLU A 114 -2.79 -6.65 -13.34
N TYR A 115 -2.44 -6.37 -12.09
CA TYR A 115 -1.31 -7.06 -11.43
C TYR A 115 -1.55 -8.56 -11.29
N ALA A 116 -2.75 -8.97 -10.87
CA ALA A 116 -3.10 -10.38 -10.76
C ALA A 116 -3.06 -11.10 -12.12
N LYS A 117 -3.62 -10.49 -13.18
CA LYS A 117 -3.53 -11.01 -14.55
C LYS A 117 -2.10 -11.18 -15.02
N ALA A 118 -1.25 -10.17 -14.80
CA ALA A 118 0.15 -10.22 -15.21
C ALA A 118 0.92 -11.33 -14.49
N ALA A 119 0.68 -11.53 -13.20
CA ALA A 119 1.30 -12.59 -12.41
C ALA A 119 0.87 -13.98 -12.91
N ILE A 120 -0.42 -14.19 -13.15
CA ILE A 120 -0.96 -15.45 -13.69
C ILE A 120 -0.43 -15.71 -15.11
N ALA A 121 -0.40 -14.69 -15.97
CA ALA A 121 0.18 -14.81 -17.33
C ALA A 121 1.68 -15.14 -17.29
N ALA A 122 2.39 -14.74 -16.24
CA ALA A 122 3.79 -15.11 -16.00
C ALA A 122 3.95 -16.53 -15.40
N GLY A 123 2.85 -17.28 -15.21
CA GLY A 123 2.85 -18.69 -14.77
C GLY A 123 2.79 -18.88 -13.26
N LEU A 124 2.45 -17.85 -12.48
CA LEU A 124 2.26 -17.98 -11.03
C LEU A 124 0.84 -18.46 -10.70
N ASP A 125 0.71 -19.39 -9.76
CA ASP A 125 -0.60 -19.72 -9.18
C ASP A 125 -1.13 -18.57 -8.34
N VAL A 126 -2.43 -18.30 -8.44
CA VAL A 126 -3.06 -17.18 -7.74
C VAL A 126 -2.91 -17.27 -6.21
N ASP A 127 -2.97 -18.47 -5.66
CA ASP A 127 -2.86 -18.70 -4.22
C ASP A 127 -1.41 -18.62 -3.70
N GLU A 128 -0.41 -18.66 -4.59
CA GLU A 128 1.00 -18.46 -4.23
C GLU A 128 1.35 -16.99 -3.95
N PHE A 129 0.75 -16.04 -4.69
CA PHE A 129 1.11 -14.62 -4.55
C PHE A 129 0.00 -13.75 -3.92
N ALA A 130 -1.28 -14.09 -4.11
CA ALA A 130 -2.37 -13.18 -3.75
C ALA A 130 -2.46 -12.91 -2.23
N GLY A 131 -2.05 -13.86 -1.41
CA GLY A 131 -1.95 -13.68 0.04
C GLY A 131 -0.94 -12.60 0.47
N GLN A 132 -0.01 -12.20 -0.39
CA GLN A 132 1.00 -11.17 -0.16
C GLN A 132 0.65 -9.81 -0.81
N LEU A 133 -0.48 -9.72 -1.51
CA LEU A 133 -0.99 -8.44 -2.00
C LEU A 133 -1.50 -7.61 -0.81
N SER A 134 -1.12 -6.35 -0.79
CA SER A 134 -1.64 -5.36 0.15
C SER A 134 -2.15 -4.14 -0.60
N PHE A 135 -2.90 -3.30 0.09
CA PHE A 135 -3.54 -2.13 -0.48
C PHE A 135 -3.25 -0.89 0.35
N PHE A 136 -3.51 0.27 -0.23
CA PHE A 136 -3.33 1.55 0.44
C PHE A 136 -4.46 2.49 0.03
N PHE A 137 -5.28 2.90 1.00
CA PHE A 137 -6.42 3.78 0.78
C PHE A 137 -6.29 5.09 1.53
N ASN A 138 -7.01 6.09 1.06
CA ASN A 138 -7.20 7.37 1.70
C ASN A 138 -8.35 7.29 2.71
N ALA A 139 -8.33 8.11 3.77
CA ALA A 139 -9.49 8.39 4.61
C ALA A 139 -9.81 9.89 4.53
N HIS A 140 -10.94 10.22 3.89
CA HIS A 140 -11.37 11.58 3.62
C HIS A 140 -12.42 12.07 4.65
N ASN A 141 -12.96 13.28 4.46
CA ASN A 141 -13.83 13.94 5.44
C ASN A 141 -15.26 13.37 5.55
N ASN A 142 -15.76 12.66 4.54
CA ASN A 142 -17.12 12.11 4.58
C ASN A 142 -17.14 10.79 5.36
N PHE A 143 -17.28 10.91 6.68
CA PHE A 143 -17.11 9.84 7.65
C PHE A 143 -17.82 8.52 7.29
N LEU A 144 -19.13 8.56 7.05
CA LEU A 144 -19.92 7.36 6.77
C LEU A 144 -19.60 6.75 5.40
N GLU A 145 -19.33 7.58 4.41
CA GLU A 145 -18.89 7.14 3.08
C GLU A 145 -17.55 6.42 3.16
N GLU A 146 -16.59 6.93 3.93
CA GLU A 146 -15.29 6.30 4.08
C GLU A 146 -15.37 4.95 4.78
N VAL A 147 -16.16 4.82 5.85
CA VAL A 147 -16.43 3.52 6.50
C VAL A 147 -17.06 2.54 5.50
N ALA A 148 -18.06 2.99 4.75
CA ALA A 148 -18.73 2.17 3.73
C ALA A 148 -17.77 1.77 2.59
N LYS A 149 -16.92 2.69 2.14
CA LYS A 149 -15.90 2.47 1.12
C LYS A 149 -14.96 1.31 1.46
N PHE A 150 -14.40 1.31 2.66
CA PHE A 150 -13.49 0.25 3.09
C PHE A 150 -14.17 -1.12 3.17
N ARG A 151 -15.42 -1.16 3.63
CA ARG A 151 -16.22 -2.38 3.67
C ARG A 151 -16.54 -2.88 2.25
N ALA A 152 -16.93 -1.97 1.36
CA ALA A 152 -17.22 -2.29 -0.04
C ALA A 152 -15.96 -2.81 -0.77
N ALA A 153 -14.81 -2.17 -0.59
CA ALA A 153 -13.56 -2.59 -1.19
C ALA A 153 -13.18 -4.04 -0.81
N ARG A 154 -13.28 -4.40 0.48
CA ARG A 154 -13.03 -5.79 0.93
C ARG A 154 -13.97 -6.79 0.30
N ARG A 155 -15.26 -6.47 0.25
CA ARG A 155 -16.27 -7.36 -0.36
C ARG A 155 -16.03 -7.55 -1.86
N LEU A 156 -15.79 -6.46 -2.58
CA LEU A 156 -15.53 -6.50 -4.02
C LEU A 156 -14.26 -7.29 -4.34
N TRP A 157 -13.17 -7.06 -3.60
CA TRP A 157 -11.93 -7.80 -3.82
C TRP A 157 -12.09 -9.30 -3.58
N ALA A 158 -12.79 -9.69 -2.51
CA ALA A 158 -13.06 -11.10 -2.24
C ALA A 158 -13.84 -11.77 -3.38
N HIS A 159 -14.84 -11.10 -3.95
CA HIS A 159 -15.55 -11.60 -5.12
C HIS A 159 -14.63 -11.67 -6.35
N ILE A 160 -13.81 -10.65 -6.60
CA ILE A 160 -12.87 -10.66 -7.72
C ILE A 160 -11.91 -11.85 -7.63
N MET A 161 -11.30 -12.06 -6.48
CA MET A 161 -10.32 -13.13 -6.33
C MET A 161 -10.95 -14.52 -6.41
N ARG A 162 -12.08 -14.71 -5.75
CA ARG A 162 -12.78 -16.00 -5.74
C ARG A 162 -13.46 -16.30 -7.07
N ASP A 163 -14.25 -15.36 -7.57
CA ASP A 163 -15.19 -15.65 -8.67
C ASP A 163 -14.54 -15.43 -10.05
N ARG A 164 -13.59 -14.49 -10.17
CA ARG A 164 -12.92 -14.19 -11.43
C ARG A 164 -11.59 -14.89 -11.60
N PHE A 165 -10.78 -14.98 -10.54
CA PHE A 165 -9.46 -15.62 -10.59
C PHE A 165 -9.43 -17.04 -10.05
N GLY A 166 -10.52 -17.52 -9.47
CA GLY A 166 -10.64 -18.89 -8.98
C GLY A 166 -9.77 -19.23 -7.77
N ALA A 167 -9.34 -18.21 -7.01
CA ALA A 167 -8.55 -18.40 -5.81
C ALA A 167 -9.30 -19.27 -4.78
N LYS A 168 -8.63 -20.27 -4.21
CA LYS A 168 -9.21 -21.23 -3.26
C LYS A 168 -8.84 -20.93 -1.82
N ASP A 169 -7.66 -20.37 -1.59
CA ASP A 169 -7.21 -20.00 -0.24
C ASP A 169 -7.92 -18.73 0.21
N SER A 170 -8.55 -18.79 1.38
CA SER A 170 -9.23 -17.63 1.98
C SER A 170 -8.28 -16.44 2.25
N ARG A 171 -6.97 -16.67 2.40
CA ARG A 171 -5.96 -15.62 2.51
C ARG A 171 -5.86 -14.79 1.24
N SER A 172 -6.04 -15.41 0.07
CA SER A 172 -6.01 -14.76 -1.24
C SER A 172 -7.21 -13.84 -1.48
N TRP A 173 -8.31 -13.99 -0.74
CA TRP A 173 -9.51 -13.16 -0.85
C TRP A 173 -9.46 -11.91 0.03
N ARG A 174 -8.51 -11.86 0.97
CA ARG A 174 -8.43 -10.78 1.95
C ARG A 174 -7.82 -9.54 1.33
N LEU A 175 -8.56 -8.44 1.39
CA LEU A 175 -8.01 -7.12 1.11
C LEU A 175 -7.46 -6.56 2.41
N ARG A 176 -6.14 -6.67 2.59
CA ARG A 176 -5.41 -6.06 3.71
C ARG A 176 -4.93 -4.69 3.27
N PHE A 177 -5.13 -3.67 4.05
CA PHE A 177 -4.80 -2.33 3.63
C PHE A 177 -4.26 -1.44 4.75
N HIS A 178 -3.36 -0.57 4.35
CA HIS A 178 -2.95 0.62 5.07
C HIS A 178 -3.89 1.76 4.73
N THR A 179 -4.13 2.67 5.67
CA THR A 179 -4.85 3.91 5.42
C THR A 179 -4.00 5.10 5.84
N GLN A 180 -4.03 6.15 5.03
CA GLN A 180 -3.54 7.46 5.43
C GLN A 180 -4.69 8.46 5.39
N THR A 181 -4.75 9.33 6.37
CA THR A 181 -5.70 10.46 6.39
C THR A 181 -5.41 11.42 5.23
N ALA A 182 -6.46 12.06 4.69
CA ALA A 182 -6.36 12.86 3.48
C ALA A 182 -5.59 14.17 3.68
N GLY A 183 -4.38 14.26 3.13
CA GLY A 183 -3.57 15.49 3.16
C GLY A 183 -4.24 16.63 2.40
N SER A 184 -4.88 16.34 1.27
CA SER A 184 -5.60 17.32 0.43
C SER A 184 -6.75 18.04 1.13
N THR A 185 -7.22 17.54 2.26
CA THR A 185 -8.28 18.18 3.08
C THR A 185 -7.77 19.19 4.08
N LEU A 186 -6.46 19.21 4.33
CA LEU A 186 -5.87 20.04 5.36
C LEU A 186 -5.59 21.45 4.83
N THR A 187 -5.81 22.43 5.67
CA THR A 187 -5.70 23.84 5.31
C THR A 187 -4.57 24.54 6.08
N ALA A 188 -3.86 25.43 5.38
CA ALA A 188 -2.80 26.26 5.97
C ALA A 188 -3.34 27.37 6.86
N GLN A 189 -4.54 27.91 6.55
CA GLN A 189 -5.11 29.08 7.20
C GLN A 189 -5.59 28.82 8.63
N GLN A 190 -5.99 27.58 8.92
CA GLN A 190 -6.54 27.20 10.23
C GLN A 190 -5.99 25.83 10.65
N PRO A 191 -4.68 25.74 10.95
CA PRO A 191 -4.02 24.44 11.17
C PRO A 191 -4.57 23.68 12.40
N ASP A 192 -5.08 24.36 13.42
CA ASP A 192 -5.65 23.68 14.58
C ASP A 192 -6.96 22.94 14.25
N ASN A 193 -7.73 23.40 13.26
CA ASN A 193 -8.91 22.66 12.77
C ASN A 193 -8.53 21.36 12.04
N ASN A 194 -7.29 21.23 11.59
CA ASN A 194 -6.80 20.01 10.96
C ASN A 194 -6.75 18.84 11.96
N ILE A 195 -6.55 19.12 13.26
CA ILE A 195 -6.60 18.08 14.32
C ILE A 195 -7.96 17.38 14.29
N ILE A 196 -9.05 18.15 14.21
CA ILE A 196 -10.41 17.61 14.16
C ILE A 196 -10.61 16.78 12.88
N ARG A 197 -10.18 17.31 11.72
CA ARG A 197 -10.29 16.60 10.44
C ARG A 197 -9.58 15.25 10.49
N VAL A 198 -8.31 15.26 10.91
CA VAL A 198 -7.50 14.04 10.99
C VAL A 198 -8.09 13.03 11.98
N THR A 199 -8.58 13.51 13.13
CA THR A 199 -9.23 12.63 14.13
C THR A 199 -10.46 11.89 13.55
N ILE A 200 -11.33 12.61 12.84
CA ILE A 200 -12.53 12.00 12.22
C ILE A 200 -12.13 11.05 11.08
N GLN A 201 -11.15 11.39 10.29
CA GLN A 201 -10.61 10.53 9.24
C GLN A 201 -9.97 9.25 9.81
N ALA A 202 -9.19 9.39 10.89
CA ALA A 202 -8.61 8.25 11.60
C ALA A 202 -9.70 7.33 12.17
N LEU A 203 -10.74 7.91 12.78
CA LEU A 203 -11.88 7.15 13.28
C LEU A 203 -12.61 6.38 12.16
N ALA A 204 -12.80 7.02 11.00
CA ALA A 204 -13.38 6.35 9.82
C ALA A 204 -12.52 5.16 9.37
N ALA A 205 -11.19 5.31 9.34
CA ALA A 205 -10.28 4.25 8.98
C ALA A 205 -10.34 3.06 9.95
N VAL A 206 -10.38 3.32 11.26
CA VAL A 206 -10.47 2.29 12.31
C VAL A 206 -11.82 1.55 12.22
N LEU A 207 -12.93 2.26 12.16
CA LEU A 207 -14.26 1.66 11.99
C LEU A 207 -14.42 0.97 10.62
N GLY A 208 -13.69 1.43 9.62
CA GLY A 208 -13.58 0.81 8.31
C GLY A 208 -12.74 -0.47 8.30
N GLY A 209 -11.97 -0.75 9.35
CA GLY A 209 -11.19 -1.99 9.53
C GLY A 209 -9.83 -1.97 8.85
N THR A 210 -9.12 -0.85 8.88
CA THR A 210 -7.72 -0.75 8.42
C THR A 210 -6.78 -1.60 9.28
N GLN A 211 -5.71 -2.15 8.69
CA GLN A 211 -4.68 -2.91 9.42
C GLN A 211 -3.55 -2.02 9.94
N SER A 212 -3.31 -0.89 9.30
CA SER A 212 -2.36 0.12 9.76
C SER A 212 -2.84 1.51 9.35
N LEU A 213 -2.42 2.53 10.10
CA LEU A 213 -2.91 3.89 9.93
C LEU A 213 -1.74 4.87 10.01
N HIS A 214 -1.73 5.85 9.10
CA HIS A 214 -0.94 7.05 9.15
C HIS A 214 -1.87 8.25 9.36
N THR A 215 -1.61 9.04 10.38
CA THR A 215 -2.28 10.31 10.65
C THR A 215 -1.38 11.47 10.22
N ASN A 216 -1.87 12.34 9.35
CA ASN A 216 -1.13 13.53 8.98
C ASN A 216 -1.05 14.50 10.16
N SER A 217 0.05 15.21 10.31
CA SER A 217 0.16 16.25 11.32
C SER A 217 -0.67 17.49 10.94
N LYS A 218 -1.01 18.31 11.93
CA LYS A 218 -1.85 19.50 11.71
C LYS A 218 -1.22 20.55 10.79
N ASP A 219 0.10 20.54 10.67
CA ASP A 219 0.89 21.45 9.86
C ASP A 219 1.29 20.90 8.48
N GLU A 220 0.73 19.76 8.08
CA GLU A 220 0.99 19.11 6.78
C GLU A 220 0.85 20.05 5.58
N ALA A 221 -0.12 20.97 5.61
CA ALA A 221 -0.33 21.94 4.54
C ALA A 221 0.66 23.13 4.59
N LEU A 222 1.53 23.21 5.59
CA LEU A 222 2.44 24.32 5.79
C LEU A 222 3.90 23.96 5.53
N ALA A 223 4.37 22.86 6.13
CA ALA A 223 5.77 22.45 6.13
C ALA A 223 5.94 21.02 6.65
N LEU A 224 7.20 20.60 6.82
CA LEU A 224 7.52 19.40 7.59
C LEU A 224 7.03 19.56 9.03
N PRO A 225 6.54 18.49 9.68
CA PRO A 225 5.91 18.60 10.99
C PRO A 225 6.90 19.06 12.07
N THR A 226 6.39 19.90 12.97
CA THR A 226 7.10 20.21 14.21
C THR A 226 6.99 19.06 15.20
N GLN A 227 7.89 19.00 16.20
CA GLN A 227 7.84 17.99 17.26
C GLN A 227 6.45 17.93 17.93
N LYS A 228 5.89 19.10 18.29
CA LYS A 228 4.56 19.20 18.88
C LYS A 228 3.45 18.68 17.95
N SER A 229 3.57 18.91 16.65
CA SER A 229 2.56 18.44 15.68
C SER A 229 2.61 16.92 15.52
N VAL A 230 3.80 16.31 15.57
CA VAL A 230 3.97 14.86 15.57
C VAL A 230 3.37 14.23 16.84
N GLU A 231 3.64 14.80 18.01
CA GLU A 231 3.09 14.34 19.28
C GLU A 231 1.55 14.38 19.32
N ILE A 232 0.93 15.36 18.66
CA ILE A 232 -0.55 15.44 18.54
C ILE A 232 -1.09 14.40 17.55
N ALA A 233 -0.33 14.08 16.50
CA ALA A 233 -0.75 13.12 15.48
C ALA A 233 -0.63 11.66 15.93
N LEU A 234 0.18 11.38 16.95
CA LEU A 234 0.34 10.05 17.57
C LEU A 234 -0.83 9.72 18.51
#